data_11c6e14baaa7487a74161d78a69f9958
#
_entry.id   11c6e14baaa7487a74161d78a69f9958
#
_cell.length_a   1.000
_cell.length_b   1.000
_cell.length_c   1.000
_cell.angle_alpha   90.00
_cell.angle_beta   90.00
_cell.angle_gamma   90.00
#
_symmetry.space_group_name_H-M   'P 1'
#
loop_
_entity.id
_entity.type
_entity.pdbx_description
1 polymer ?
#
loop_
_entity_poly.entity_id
_entity_poly.type
_entity_poly.pdbx_seq_one_letter_code
_entity_poly.pdbx_strand_id
1 'polypeptide(L)' 'MVDFGKYLYKQVKVSCVNGSVFEGDVVSFGGSAQGEEEYGRSEDYISVYTGDAVYVLFRSEIENITEI' A
#
# COMPACT_ATOMS: atom_id res chain seq x y z
N MET A 1 8.56 -4.35 11.87
CA MET A 1 7.98 -3.23 11.11
C MET A 1 8.03 -3.53 9.63
N VAL A 2 6.94 -3.31 8.92
CA VAL A 2 6.89 -3.57 7.48
C VAL A 2 7.62 -2.45 6.74
N ASP A 3 8.56 -2.82 5.89
CA ASP A 3 9.25 -1.89 5.02
C ASP A 3 8.57 -1.93 3.64
N PHE A 4 7.69 -0.96 3.39
CA PHE A 4 6.96 -0.91 2.14
C PHE A 4 7.88 -0.69 0.93
N GLY A 5 9.04 -0.07 1.12
CA GLY A 5 9.98 0.19 0.04
C GLY A 5 10.47 -1.06 -0.66
N LYS A 6 10.54 -2.18 0.05
CA LYS A 6 11.01 -3.44 -0.53
C LYS A 6 10.04 -4.00 -1.58
N TYR A 7 8.80 -3.53 -1.57
CA TYR A 7 7.78 -3.99 -2.52
C TYR A 7 7.66 -3.11 -3.76
N LEU A 8 8.41 -2.01 -3.82
CA LEU A 8 8.31 -1.07 -4.95
C LEU A 8 8.56 -1.79 -6.27
N TYR A 9 7.65 -1.60 -7.21
CA TYR A 9 7.65 -2.23 -8.54
C TYR A 9 7.49 -3.75 -8.53
N LYS A 10 7.09 -4.32 -7.39
CA LYS A 10 6.81 -5.74 -7.27
C LYS A 10 5.33 -6.00 -7.37
N GLN A 11 4.97 -7.21 -7.82
CA GLN A 11 3.59 -7.65 -7.80
C GLN A 11 3.27 -8.21 -6.41
N VAL A 12 2.19 -7.74 -5.82
CA VAL A 12 1.82 -8.12 -4.47
C VAL A 12 0.34 -8.43 -4.37
N LYS A 13 0.01 -9.18 -3.33
CA LYS A 13 -1.36 -9.37 -2.88
C LYS A 13 -1.46 -8.74 -1.49
N VAL A 14 -2.35 -7.77 -1.35
CA VAL A 14 -2.54 -7.06 -0.09
C VAL A 14 -3.90 -7.43 0.47
N SER A 15 -3.90 -7.98 1.69
CA SER A 15 -5.13 -8.26 2.43
C SER A 15 -5.35 -7.14 3.43
N CYS A 16 -6.54 -6.57 3.43
CA CYS A 16 -6.89 -5.47 4.31
C CYS A 16 -7.69 -5.97 5.51
N VAL A 17 -7.64 -5.21 6.61
CA VAL A 17 -8.31 -5.59 7.85
C VAL A 17 -9.83 -5.68 7.70
N ASN A 18 -10.41 -5.00 6.72
CA ASN A 18 -11.85 -5.04 6.45
C ASN A 18 -12.25 -6.21 5.52
N GLY A 19 -11.31 -7.08 5.16
CA GLY A 19 -11.58 -8.22 4.28
C GLY A 19 -11.33 -7.96 2.80
N SER A 20 -11.05 -6.72 2.41
CA SER A 20 -10.73 -6.41 1.01
C SER A 20 -9.37 -6.96 0.62
N VAL A 21 -9.24 -7.37 -0.64
CA VAL A 21 -7.97 -7.89 -1.17
C VAL A 21 -7.66 -7.16 -2.46
N PHE A 22 -6.41 -6.70 -2.59
CA PHE A 22 -5.92 -6.02 -3.79
C PHE A 22 -4.71 -6.77 -4.33
N GLU A 23 -4.70 -7.02 -5.63
CA GLU A 23 -3.54 -7.63 -6.29
C GLU A 23 -3.08 -6.71 -7.41
N GLY A 24 -1.78 -6.46 -7.47
CA GLY A 24 -1.23 -5.62 -8.52
C GLY A 24 0.19 -5.21 -8.25
N ASP A 25 0.63 -4.18 -8.95
CA ASP A 25 2.00 -3.67 -8.85
C ASP A 25 2.05 -2.50 -7.87
N VAL A 26 3.04 -2.52 -7.00
CA VAL A 26 3.30 -1.36 -6.13
C VAL A 26 4.01 -0.32 -6.96
N VAL A 27 3.36 0.81 -7.20
CA VAL A 27 3.89 1.87 -8.06
C VAL A 27 4.50 3.02 -7.27
N SER A 28 4.16 3.14 -5.98
CA SER A 28 4.79 4.12 -5.10
C SER A 28 4.55 3.74 -3.64
N PHE A 29 5.29 4.41 -2.76
CA PHE A 29 5.10 4.28 -1.32
C PHE A 29 5.53 5.60 -0.67
N GLY A 30 5.14 5.80 0.58
CA GLY A 30 5.57 6.97 1.32
C GLY A 30 5.49 6.75 2.82
N GLY A 31 6.22 7.56 3.56
CA GLY A 31 6.21 7.54 5.01
C GLY A 31 5.08 8.38 5.60
N SER A 32 4.99 8.40 6.92
CA SER A 32 3.90 9.09 7.63
C SER A 32 3.87 10.60 7.35
N ALA A 33 5.02 11.24 7.24
CA ALA A 33 5.07 12.68 6.94
C ALA A 33 4.49 12.98 5.56
N GLN A 34 4.84 12.15 4.58
CA GLN A 34 4.34 12.30 3.22
C GLN A 34 2.86 11.97 3.13
N GLY A 35 2.42 10.95 3.86
CA GLY A 35 1.00 10.59 3.93
C GLY A 35 0.16 11.71 4.50
N GLU A 36 0.64 12.39 5.54
CA GLU A 36 -0.05 13.53 6.11
C GLU A 36 -0.13 14.69 5.11
N GLU A 37 0.98 14.97 4.43
CA GLU A 37 1.05 16.10 3.49
C GLU A 37 0.13 15.88 2.28
N GLU A 38 0.09 14.67 1.74
CA GLU A 38 -0.67 14.40 0.51
C GLU A 38 -2.11 13.97 0.76
N TYR A 39 -2.37 13.28 1.86
CA TYR A 39 -3.67 12.65 2.11
C TYR A 39 -4.29 13.01 3.45
N GLY A 40 -3.58 13.78 4.27
CA GLY A 40 -4.09 14.17 5.58
C GLY A 40 -4.01 13.05 6.63
N ARG A 41 -3.22 12.02 6.40
CA ARG A 41 -3.06 10.89 7.32
C ARG A 41 -1.60 10.65 7.62
N SER A 42 -1.24 10.71 8.90
CA SER A 42 0.15 10.50 9.36
C SER A 42 0.46 9.01 9.44
N GLU A 43 0.40 8.32 8.31
CA GLU A 43 0.67 6.90 8.22
C GLU A 43 1.50 6.59 6.98
N ASP A 44 2.30 5.53 7.06
CA ASP A 44 2.96 4.97 5.90
C ASP A 44 1.90 4.43 4.94
N TYR A 45 2.17 4.49 3.65
CA TYR A 45 1.22 4.01 2.66
C TYR A 45 1.92 3.39 1.46
N ILE A 46 1.17 2.61 0.70
CA ILE A 46 1.58 2.12 -0.62
C ILE A 46 0.48 2.44 -1.61
N SER A 47 0.87 2.56 -2.87
CA SER A 47 -0.07 2.70 -3.98
C SER A 47 0.05 1.46 -4.85
N VAL A 48 -1.07 0.80 -5.09
CA VAL A 48 -1.13 -0.46 -5.84
C VAL A 48 -1.95 -0.25 -7.10
N TYR A 49 -1.36 -0.57 -8.25
CA TYR A 49 -2.04 -0.54 -9.53
C TYR A 49 -2.59 -1.93 -9.84
N THR A 50 -3.90 -2.05 -9.93
CA THR A 50 -4.57 -3.35 -10.12
C THR A 50 -4.91 -3.66 -11.57
N GLY A 51 -4.55 -2.79 -12.50
CA GLY A 51 -4.86 -2.94 -13.91
C GLY A 51 -5.95 -1.99 -14.39
N ASP A 52 -6.81 -1.52 -13.50
CA ASP A 52 -7.87 -0.57 -13.83
C ASP A 52 -7.80 0.71 -13.00
N ALA A 53 -7.16 0.67 -11.84
CA ALA A 53 -7.07 1.83 -10.97
C ALA A 53 -5.87 1.72 -10.03
N VAL A 54 -5.46 2.86 -9.46
CA VAL A 54 -4.43 2.91 -8.42
C VAL A 54 -5.14 3.12 -7.08
N TYR A 55 -4.86 2.25 -6.12
CA TYR A 55 -5.43 2.33 -4.78
C TYR A 55 -4.34 2.68 -3.79
N VAL A 56 -4.60 3.69 -2.95
CA VAL A 56 -3.70 4.09 -1.87
C VAL A 56 -4.14 3.36 -0.61
N LEU A 57 -3.25 2.56 -0.04
CA LEU A 57 -3.53 1.74 1.13
C LEU A 57 -2.62 2.18 2.27
N PHE A 58 -3.23 2.55 3.39
CA PHE A 58 -2.50 3.01 4.56
C PHE A 58 -2.15 1.84 5.48
N ARG A 59 -1.09 2.00 6.24
CA ARG A 59 -0.56 0.96 7.11
C ARG A 59 -1.62 0.33 8.01
N SER A 60 -2.48 1.16 8.63
CA SER A 60 -3.50 0.66 9.54
C SER A 60 -4.57 -0.17 8.84
N GLU A 61 -4.70 -0.03 7.53
CA GLU A 61 -5.68 -0.79 6.73
C GLU A 61 -5.14 -2.12 6.26
N ILE A 62 -3.83 -2.30 6.28
CA ILE A 62 -3.17 -3.48 5.72
C ILE A 62 -2.95 -4.52 6.80
N GLU A 63 -3.54 -5.70 6.60
CA GLU A 63 -3.32 -6.84 7.48
C GLU A 63 -2.09 -7.64 7.05
N ASN A 64 -1.94 -7.86 5.73
CA ASN A 64 -0.85 -8.67 5.22
C ASN A 64 -0.51 -8.28 3.78
N ILE A 65 0.77 -8.36 3.44
CA ILE A 65 1.27 -8.18 2.08
C ILE A 65 2.11 -9.40 1.73
N THR A 66 1.82 -9.99 0.57
CA THR A 66 2.57 -11.13 0.06
C THR A 66 3.04 -10.81 -1.35
N GLU A 67 4.30 -11.00 -1.63
CA GLU A 67 4.83 -10.86 -3.00
C GLU A 67 4.39 -12.07 -3.82
N ILE A 68 3.88 -11.79 -5.02
CA ILE A 68 3.41 -12.85 -5.91
C ILE A 68 4.52 -13.32 -6.82
#